data_5de069710e0fd03d0a4b1963e57dfd2e
#
_entry.id   5de069710e0fd03d0a4b1963e57dfd2e
#
_cell.length_a   1.000
_cell.length_b   1.000
_cell.length_c   1.000
_cell.angle_alpha   90.00
_cell.angle_beta   90.00
_cell.angle_gamma   90.00
#
_symmetry.space_group_name_H-M   'P 1'
#
loop_
_entity.id
_entity.type
_entity.pdbx_description
1 polymer ?
#
loop_
_entity_poly.entity_id
_entity_poly.type
_entity_poly.pdbx_seq_one_letter_code
_entity_poly.pdbx_strand_id
1 'polypeptide(L)'
;MPPAGCALTSWRSWLSRAFVFALLIGTGGVLAHHGYDTHYDGTRLITLQGRLVWFAIENPHTRIVIEARDARGVAETWTVETVPASRAAQLNHPLASLKLKAGDQVSVAGWPARDGSKRLGGHKLMLPDGREIMLRPAINLPLRRE
;
A
#
# COMPACT_ATOMS: atom_id res chain seq x y z
N MET A 1 -37.43 64.18 -12.66
CA MET A 1 -37.65 62.97 -11.84
C MET A 1 -37.22 61.78 -12.66
N PRO A 2 -36.11 61.10 -12.33
CA PRO A 2 -35.82 59.79 -12.88
C PRO A 2 -36.28 58.69 -11.90
N PRO A 3 -36.70 57.51 -12.35
CA PRO A 3 -37.14 56.43 -11.48
C PRO A 3 -35.94 55.65 -10.93
N ALA A 4 -36.02 55.36 -9.65
CA ALA A 4 -35.10 54.45 -8.95
C ALA A 4 -35.38 53.01 -9.40
N GLY A 5 -34.50 52.45 -10.21
CA GLY A 5 -34.51 51.03 -10.61
C GLY A 5 -33.62 50.21 -9.70
N CYS A 6 -34.21 49.32 -8.94
CA CYS A 6 -33.67 48.47 -7.89
C CYS A 6 -32.69 47.43 -8.45
N ALA A 7 -31.42 47.54 -8.13
CA ALA A 7 -30.38 46.53 -8.46
C ALA A 7 -30.21 45.57 -7.28
N LEU A 8 -31.16 44.65 -7.02
CA LEU A 8 -31.10 43.67 -5.93
C LEU A 8 -31.11 42.20 -6.39
N THR A 9 -30.79 41.92 -7.65
CA THR A 9 -30.93 40.54 -8.17
C THR A 9 -29.63 39.81 -8.49
N SER A 10 -28.44 40.44 -8.33
CA SER A 10 -27.21 39.82 -8.82
C SER A 10 -26.39 39.03 -7.77
N TRP A 11 -26.57 39.31 -6.49
CA TRP A 11 -25.74 38.66 -5.48
C TRP A 11 -26.22 37.25 -5.07
N ARG A 12 -27.54 36.98 -5.18
CA ARG A 12 -28.12 35.66 -4.86
C ARG A 12 -27.63 34.57 -5.81
N SER A 13 -27.38 34.93 -7.07
CA SER A 13 -26.85 33.96 -8.07
C SER A 13 -25.37 33.59 -7.85
N TRP A 14 -24.61 34.49 -7.26
CA TRP A 14 -23.18 34.21 -6.93
C TRP A 14 -23.04 33.27 -5.74
N LEU A 15 -23.88 33.42 -4.71
CA LEU A 15 -23.91 32.55 -3.54
C LEU A 15 -24.32 31.12 -3.90
N SER A 16 -25.29 30.96 -4.81
CA SER A 16 -25.73 29.65 -5.29
C SER A 16 -24.65 28.92 -6.10
N ARG A 17 -23.89 29.67 -6.93
CA ARG A 17 -22.78 29.10 -7.70
C ARG A 17 -21.57 28.72 -6.82
N ALA A 18 -21.26 29.52 -5.81
CA ALA A 18 -20.19 29.23 -4.84
C ALA A 18 -20.52 28.00 -4.00
N PHE A 19 -21.79 27.80 -3.63
CA PHE A 19 -22.22 26.64 -2.84
C PHE A 19 -22.16 25.32 -3.65
N VAL A 20 -22.50 25.33 -4.94
CA VAL A 20 -22.37 24.17 -5.83
C VAL A 20 -20.91 23.81 -6.06
N PHE A 21 -20.02 24.80 -6.19
CA PHE A 21 -18.59 24.55 -6.37
C PHE A 21 -17.93 23.99 -5.11
N ALA A 22 -18.36 24.43 -3.92
CA ALA A 22 -17.87 23.91 -2.64
C ALA A 22 -18.30 22.45 -2.39
N LEU A 23 -19.47 22.01 -2.88
CA LEU A 23 -19.94 20.64 -2.75
C LEU A 23 -19.16 19.65 -3.65
N LEU A 24 -18.61 20.13 -4.77
CA LEU A 24 -17.86 19.29 -5.72
C LEU A 24 -16.40 19.03 -5.28
N ILE A 25 -15.84 19.83 -4.37
CA ILE A 25 -14.48 19.66 -3.86
C ILE A 25 -14.43 18.72 -2.64
N GLY A 26 -15.57 18.48 -1.98
CA GLY A 26 -15.64 17.74 -0.70
C GLY A 26 -15.59 16.21 -0.78
N THR A 27 -15.64 15.59 -1.97
CA THR A 27 -15.81 14.13 -2.09
C THR A 27 -14.56 13.36 -2.51
N GLY A 28 -13.40 14.03 -2.67
CA GLY A 28 -12.15 13.40 -3.13
C GLY A 28 -11.32 12.65 -2.08
N GLY A 29 -11.65 12.73 -0.79
CA GLY A 29 -10.74 12.33 0.29
C GLY A 29 -10.90 10.93 0.87
N VAL A 30 -11.96 10.19 0.54
CA VAL A 30 -12.30 8.95 1.26
C VAL A 30 -11.80 7.66 0.59
N LEU A 31 -11.34 7.71 -0.66
CA LEU A 31 -10.98 6.51 -1.42
C LEU A 31 -9.53 6.04 -1.24
N ALA A 32 -8.68 6.79 -0.53
CA ALA A 32 -7.25 6.47 -0.44
C ALA A 32 -6.89 5.40 0.61
N HIS A 33 -7.78 5.04 1.53
CA HIS A 33 -7.46 4.10 2.63
C HIS A 33 -7.84 2.63 2.36
N HIS A 34 -8.58 2.33 1.30
CA HIS A 34 -9.01 0.96 1.00
C HIS A 34 -8.07 0.17 0.08
N GLY A 35 -6.96 0.77 -0.37
CA GLY A 35 -6.15 0.21 -1.46
C GLY A 35 -5.48 -1.12 -1.17
N TYR A 36 -4.99 -1.36 0.06
CA TYR A 36 -4.21 -2.57 0.34
C TYR A 36 -5.09 -3.81 0.52
N ASP A 37 -6.17 -3.69 1.30
CA ASP A 37 -7.10 -4.80 1.60
C ASP A 37 -7.89 -5.24 0.36
N THR A 38 -8.03 -4.36 -0.63
CA THR A 38 -8.65 -4.69 -1.92
C THR A 38 -7.73 -5.50 -2.82
N HIS A 39 -6.42 -5.31 -2.71
CA HIS A 39 -5.42 -5.98 -3.57
C HIS A 39 -4.94 -7.31 -3.02
N TYR A 40 -4.88 -7.46 -1.70
CA TYR A 40 -4.32 -8.64 -1.04
C TYR A 40 -5.36 -9.40 -0.24
N ASP A 41 -5.23 -10.74 -0.23
CA ASP A 41 -6.12 -11.61 0.54
C ASP A 41 -5.65 -11.71 2.00
N GLY A 42 -6.13 -10.79 2.84
CA GLY A 42 -5.78 -10.72 4.26
C GLY A 42 -6.16 -11.95 5.09
N THR A 43 -6.99 -12.85 4.57
CA THR A 43 -7.38 -14.10 5.27
C THR A 43 -6.37 -15.24 5.07
N ARG A 44 -5.42 -15.05 4.15
CA ARG A 44 -4.48 -16.09 3.74
C ARG A 44 -3.05 -15.61 3.88
N LEU A 45 -2.35 -16.05 4.91
CA LEU A 45 -0.92 -15.79 5.08
C LEU A 45 -0.13 -16.95 4.47
N ILE A 46 0.80 -16.63 3.57
CA ILE A 46 1.73 -17.61 2.99
C ILE A 46 3.17 -17.19 3.27
N THR A 47 4.08 -18.16 3.25
CA THR A 47 5.51 -17.92 3.39
C THR A 47 6.22 -18.42 2.14
N LEU A 48 7.02 -17.56 1.54
CA LEU A 48 7.87 -17.85 0.40
C LEU A 48 9.32 -17.89 0.87
N GLN A 49 10.06 -18.93 0.49
CA GLN A 49 11.49 -19.01 0.68
C GLN A 49 12.15 -18.92 -0.68
N GLY A 50 13.16 -18.08 -0.81
CA GLY A 50 13.78 -17.88 -2.11
C GLY A 50 15.02 -17.02 -2.06
N ARG A 51 15.55 -16.78 -3.23
CA ARG A 51 16.72 -15.95 -3.46
C ARG A 51 16.29 -14.54 -3.84
N LEU A 52 16.87 -13.54 -3.19
CA LEU A 52 16.66 -12.16 -3.54
C LEU A 52 17.17 -11.89 -4.96
N VAL A 53 16.33 -11.33 -5.80
CA VAL A 53 16.68 -10.87 -7.16
C VAL A 53 16.96 -9.38 -7.13
N TRP A 54 16.10 -8.62 -6.44
CA TRP A 54 16.20 -7.18 -6.40
C TRP A 54 15.50 -6.59 -5.16
N PHE A 55 16.00 -5.47 -4.68
CA PHE A 55 15.45 -4.74 -3.54
C PHE A 55 15.56 -3.23 -3.78
N ALA A 56 14.45 -2.51 -3.63
CA ALA A 56 14.43 -1.06 -3.70
C ALA A 56 13.52 -0.46 -2.64
N ILE A 57 14.06 0.52 -1.95
CA ILE A 57 13.31 1.35 -1.00
C ILE A 57 12.81 2.56 -1.77
N GLU A 58 11.52 2.57 -2.10
CA GLU A 58 10.92 3.56 -2.99
C GLU A 58 9.48 3.91 -2.60
N ASN A 59 8.93 4.92 -3.23
CA ASN A 59 7.51 5.27 -3.17
C ASN A 59 6.83 4.85 -4.48
N PRO A 60 5.55 4.48 -4.50
CA PRO A 60 4.61 4.41 -3.36
C PRO A 60 4.81 3.19 -2.45
N HIS A 61 5.56 2.18 -2.86
CA HIS A 61 5.82 0.96 -2.09
C HIS A 61 7.26 0.51 -2.26
N THR A 62 7.93 0.21 -1.15
CA THR A 62 9.18 -0.54 -1.18
C THR A 62 8.92 -1.92 -1.75
N ARG A 63 9.77 -2.38 -2.67
CA ARG A 63 9.63 -3.66 -3.35
C ARG A 63 10.83 -4.57 -3.08
N ILE A 64 10.51 -5.83 -2.83
CA ILE A 64 11.47 -6.93 -2.70
C ILE A 64 11.09 -7.95 -3.76
N VAL A 65 11.99 -8.24 -4.69
CA VAL A 65 11.77 -9.26 -5.72
C VAL A 65 12.57 -10.50 -5.37
N ILE A 66 11.89 -11.62 -5.25
CA ILE A 66 12.49 -12.92 -4.92
C ILE A 66 12.19 -13.96 -5.99
N GLU A 67 13.12 -14.86 -6.23
CA GLU A 67 12.91 -16.09 -6.97
C GLU A 67 12.66 -17.21 -5.97
N ALA A 68 11.42 -17.71 -5.92
CA ALA A 68 11.02 -18.82 -5.07
C ALA A 68 10.66 -20.03 -5.96
N ARG A 69 10.62 -21.23 -5.36
CA ARG A 69 10.19 -22.44 -6.08
C ARG A 69 8.78 -22.82 -5.65
N ASP A 70 7.96 -23.20 -6.63
CA ASP A 70 6.64 -23.77 -6.37
C ASP A 70 6.77 -25.22 -5.81
N ALA A 71 5.64 -25.84 -5.49
CA ALA A 71 5.60 -27.21 -4.97
C ALA A 71 6.12 -28.27 -5.96
N ARG A 72 6.23 -27.93 -7.25
CA ARG A 72 6.80 -28.78 -8.31
C ARG A 72 8.29 -28.50 -8.55
N GLY A 73 8.88 -27.55 -7.79
CA GLY A 73 10.28 -27.15 -7.96
C GLY A 73 10.51 -26.12 -9.07
N VAL A 74 9.46 -25.63 -9.73
CA VAL A 74 9.57 -24.62 -10.78
C VAL A 74 9.85 -23.25 -10.18
N ALA A 75 10.87 -22.55 -10.71
CA ALA A 75 11.22 -21.22 -10.25
C ALA A 75 10.15 -20.21 -10.68
N GLU A 76 9.71 -19.39 -9.73
CA GLU A 76 8.73 -18.32 -9.92
C GLU A 76 9.27 -17.01 -9.33
N THR A 77 9.10 -15.92 -10.08
CA THR A 77 9.44 -14.59 -9.57
C THR A 77 8.26 -13.96 -8.87
N TRP A 78 8.48 -13.57 -7.62
CA TRP A 78 7.49 -12.92 -6.78
C TRP A 78 7.91 -11.49 -6.44
N THR A 79 6.96 -10.57 -6.51
CA THR A 79 7.14 -9.17 -6.04
C THR A 79 6.45 -8.99 -4.70
N VAL A 80 7.21 -8.64 -3.69
CA VAL A 80 6.71 -8.34 -2.35
C VAL A 80 6.64 -6.83 -2.18
N GLU A 81 5.46 -6.32 -1.91
CA GLU A 81 5.22 -4.90 -1.64
C GLU A 81 5.06 -4.65 -0.15
N THR A 82 5.65 -3.55 0.34
CA THR A 82 5.57 -3.19 1.75
C THR A 82 5.46 -1.67 1.93
N VAL A 83 5.79 -1.15 3.11
CA VAL A 83 5.64 0.28 3.41
C VAL A 83 6.42 1.15 2.43
N PRO A 84 5.92 2.34 2.08
CA PRO A 84 6.66 3.28 1.23
C PRO A 84 7.94 3.80 1.92
N ALA A 85 8.93 4.20 1.13
CA ALA A 85 10.19 4.75 1.62
C ALA A 85 9.97 5.92 2.59
N SER A 86 9.04 6.83 2.27
CA SER A 86 8.69 7.96 3.13
C SER A 86 8.18 7.51 4.51
N ARG A 87 7.36 6.47 4.57
CA ARG A 87 6.84 5.94 5.82
C ARG A 87 7.90 5.19 6.61
N ALA A 88 8.75 4.42 5.93
CA ALA A 88 9.87 3.74 6.56
C ALA A 88 10.83 4.73 7.23
N ALA A 89 11.15 5.84 6.56
CA ALA A 89 11.98 6.91 7.10
C ALA A 89 11.34 7.60 8.32
N GLN A 90 10.04 7.95 8.23
CA GLN A 90 9.31 8.60 9.35
C GLN A 90 9.27 7.75 10.62
N LEU A 91 9.20 6.44 10.48
CA LEU A 91 9.09 5.50 11.59
C LEU A 91 10.45 4.96 12.06
N ASN A 92 11.57 5.44 11.51
CA ASN A 92 12.89 4.82 11.71
C ASN A 92 12.84 3.29 11.53
N HIS A 93 12.08 2.85 10.51
CA HIS A 93 11.84 1.45 10.28
C HIS A 93 13.14 0.74 9.86
N PRO A 94 13.43 -0.47 10.38
CA PRO A 94 14.66 -1.20 10.06
C PRO A 94 14.89 -1.40 8.55
N LEU A 95 13.82 -1.45 7.78
CA LEU A 95 13.85 -1.54 6.32
C LEU A 95 14.64 -0.39 5.68
N ALA A 96 14.60 0.83 6.25
CA ALA A 96 15.27 2.00 5.69
C ALA A 96 16.80 1.90 5.69
N SER A 97 17.37 1.10 6.61
CA SER A 97 18.82 0.86 6.74
C SER A 97 19.26 -0.50 6.26
N LEU A 98 18.34 -1.31 5.70
CA LEU A 98 18.59 -2.67 5.31
C LEU A 98 19.50 -2.73 4.08
N LYS A 99 20.56 -3.55 4.17
CA LYS A 99 21.50 -3.80 3.07
C LYS A 99 21.34 -5.24 2.61
N LEU A 100 20.44 -5.47 1.67
CA LEU A 100 20.28 -6.75 0.98
C LEU A 100 21.01 -6.74 -0.35
N LYS A 101 21.52 -7.89 -0.76
CA LYS A 101 22.21 -8.08 -2.03
C LYS A 101 21.48 -9.14 -2.86
N ALA A 102 21.51 -8.99 -4.17
CA ALA A 102 21.06 -10.05 -5.06
C ALA A 102 21.79 -11.36 -4.74
N GLY A 103 21.06 -12.46 -4.65
CA GLY A 103 21.56 -13.76 -4.24
C GLY A 103 21.33 -14.11 -2.76
N ASP A 104 21.04 -13.16 -1.89
CA ASP A 104 20.73 -13.41 -0.49
C ASP A 104 19.54 -14.38 -0.36
N GLN A 105 19.66 -15.37 0.52
CA GLN A 105 18.55 -16.26 0.87
C GLN A 105 17.65 -15.57 1.88
N VAL A 106 16.38 -15.46 1.54
CA VAL A 106 15.39 -14.77 2.38
C VAL A 106 14.12 -15.61 2.50
N SER A 107 13.38 -15.40 3.57
CA SER A 107 12.03 -15.92 3.71
C SER A 107 11.07 -14.75 3.96
N VAL A 108 9.97 -14.69 3.18
CA VAL A 108 8.99 -13.62 3.29
C VAL A 108 7.61 -14.21 3.57
N ALA A 109 7.02 -13.80 4.69
CA ALA A 109 5.62 -14.06 4.97
C ALA A 109 4.76 -12.87 4.53
N GLY A 110 3.59 -13.14 3.95
CA GLY A 110 2.70 -12.08 3.49
C GLY A 110 1.39 -12.61 2.90
N TRP A 111 0.56 -11.70 2.43
CA TRP A 111 -0.75 -11.98 1.86
C TRP A 111 -0.68 -11.98 0.33
N PRO A 112 -1.12 -13.06 -0.35
CA PRO A 112 -1.09 -13.13 -1.80
C PRO A 112 -2.09 -12.15 -2.42
N ALA A 113 -1.78 -11.71 -3.65
CA ALA A 113 -2.68 -10.86 -4.41
C ALA A 113 -3.97 -11.61 -4.76
N ARG A 114 -5.11 -10.92 -4.69
CA ARG A 114 -6.44 -11.48 -4.99
C ARG A 114 -6.63 -11.80 -6.47
N ASP A 115 -5.90 -11.11 -7.35
CA ASP A 115 -5.95 -11.32 -8.79
C ASP A 115 -5.13 -12.54 -9.29
N GLY A 116 -4.52 -13.28 -8.35
CA GLY A 116 -3.71 -14.46 -8.66
C GLY A 116 -2.32 -14.15 -9.21
N SER A 117 -1.95 -12.88 -9.35
CA SER A 117 -0.59 -12.50 -9.75
C SER A 117 0.44 -12.89 -8.69
N LYS A 118 1.70 -13.06 -9.10
CA LYS A 118 2.82 -13.37 -8.21
C LYS A 118 3.26 -12.14 -7.41
N ARG A 119 2.30 -11.53 -6.72
CA ARG A 119 2.51 -10.40 -5.81
C ARG A 119 2.12 -10.79 -4.39
N LEU A 120 2.85 -10.27 -3.42
CA LEU A 120 2.67 -10.53 -2.01
C LEU A 120 2.66 -9.20 -1.25
N GLY A 121 1.66 -8.98 -0.44
CA GLY A 121 1.68 -7.92 0.55
C GLY A 121 2.53 -8.33 1.73
N GLY A 122 3.75 -7.79 1.85
CA GLY A 122 4.73 -8.23 2.82
C GLY A 122 4.32 -7.96 4.27
N HIS A 123 4.40 -8.98 5.10
CA HIS A 123 4.17 -8.91 6.55
C HIS A 123 5.49 -9.00 7.33
N LYS A 124 6.30 -10.03 7.06
CA LYS A 124 7.56 -10.29 7.72
C LYS A 124 8.63 -10.70 6.72
N LEU A 125 9.86 -10.30 6.98
CA LEU A 125 11.05 -10.70 6.24
C LEU A 125 12.06 -11.32 7.19
N MET A 126 12.51 -12.53 6.91
CA MET A 126 13.63 -13.17 7.58
C MET A 126 14.87 -13.03 6.70
N LEU A 127 15.92 -12.52 7.31
CA LEU A 127 17.22 -12.25 6.68
C LEU A 127 18.13 -13.49 6.70
N PRO A 128 19.21 -13.51 5.90
CA PRO A 128 20.17 -14.61 5.89
C PRO A 128 20.83 -14.87 7.25
N ASP A 129 20.94 -13.85 8.08
CA ASP A 129 21.51 -13.94 9.43
C ASP A 129 20.51 -14.38 10.51
N GLY A 130 19.26 -14.71 10.11
CA GLY A 130 18.20 -15.17 10.99
C GLY A 130 17.42 -14.04 11.68
N ARG A 131 17.75 -12.77 11.45
CA ARG A 131 16.96 -11.65 11.99
C ARG A 131 15.62 -11.55 11.26
N GLU A 132 14.59 -11.28 12.02
CA GLU A 132 13.24 -11.03 11.52
C GLU A 132 12.93 -9.52 11.49
N ILE A 133 12.40 -9.05 10.37
CA ILE A 133 11.93 -7.67 10.21
C ILE A 133 10.44 -7.69 9.92
N MET A 134 9.67 -6.99 10.75
CA MET A 134 8.26 -6.74 10.49
C MET A 134 8.14 -5.72 9.36
N LEU A 135 7.70 -6.14 8.18
CA LEU A 135 7.52 -5.27 7.02
C LEU A 135 6.27 -4.41 7.14
N ARG A 136 5.21 -5.00 7.68
CA ARG A 136 3.94 -4.33 7.96
C ARG A 136 3.29 -5.02 9.16
N PRO A 137 2.78 -4.27 10.16
CA PRO A 137 2.00 -4.88 11.23
C PRO A 137 0.83 -5.67 10.62
N ALA A 138 0.42 -6.74 11.27
CA ALA A 138 -0.80 -7.44 10.88
C ALA A 138 -1.91 -6.40 10.78
N ILE A 139 -2.58 -6.36 9.64
CA ILE A 139 -3.81 -5.60 9.50
C ILE A 139 -4.74 -6.20 10.54
N ASN A 140 -5.37 -5.36 11.37
CA ASN A 140 -6.39 -5.81 12.30
C ASN A 140 -7.53 -6.42 11.48
N LEU A 141 -7.36 -7.67 11.11
CA LEU A 141 -8.48 -8.49 10.64
C LEU A 141 -9.40 -8.60 11.84
N PRO A 142 -10.70 -8.27 11.72
CA PRO A 142 -11.65 -8.58 12.77
C PRO A 142 -11.51 -10.08 13.02
N LEU A 143 -11.05 -10.43 14.23
CA LEU A 143 -11.05 -11.82 14.67
C LEU A 143 -12.43 -12.38 14.38
N ARG A 144 -12.51 -13.34 13.48
CA ARG A 144 -13.73 -14.11 13.27
C ARG A 144 -14.04 -14.70 14.64
N ARG A 145 -15.06 -14.18 15.31
CA ARG A 145 -15.62 -14.83 16.47
C ARG A 145 -16.32 -16.09 15.93
N GLU A 146 -15.75 -17.24 16.23
CA GLU A 146 -16.41 -18.53 16.09
C GLU A 146 -17.60 -18.59 17.04
#